data_b65d35a17a223359059f51a24669f732
#
_entry.id   b65d35a17a223359059f51a24669f732
#
_cell.length_a   1.000
_cell.length_b   1.000
_cell.length_c   1.000
_cell.angle_alpha   90.00
_cell.angle_beta   90.00
_cell.angle_gamma   90.00
#
_symmetry.space_group_name_H-M   'P 1'
#
loop_
_entity.id
_entity.type
_entity.pdbx_description
1 polymer ?
#
loop_
_entity_poly.entity_id
_entity_poly.type
_entity_poly.pdbx_seq_one_letter_code
_entity_poly.pdbx_strand_id
1 'polypeptide(L)'
;MTRRRLIFAASIIITIFGPTLLAAAQSKPRARDLGVPFEGTPGPLNSITDIKGIEVGHTTLISGEGKLQVGVGPVRTGVTAILPRGKQTSNDPVFAGWFSLNGNGEMTGTTWVEESGFLEGPIMITNTHSVGVVRDAVIAWRVKQGRPDPSGYWWSLPIVAETYDGYLNDVNGFHVKPEHAFQALDGAKTGVVAEGNVGGGTGMVCYGFKGGIGTASRKLDQNAGGYTVGVLVQANFGRRNQLRIAGVPVGTEITEGTRSSSLAGPPSEDVGSIIIVVATDAPLIAHQLKRLARRAALGVARTGSTSGDGSGDIFVAFSTANPEAAKTTGTVQLTMLPNDRMNPVFEATVQATEEAIVNALVAAETMTGADNHKVIALPHDRLKEVMRKYNRIIEGKSN
;
A
#
# COMPACT_ATOMS: atom_id res chain seq x y z
N MET A 1 -51.01 -69.33 -17.41
CA MET A 1 -50.73 -68.23 -16.45
C MET A 1 -49.25 -68.25 -16.16
N THR A 2 -48.47 -67.41 -16.88
CA THR A 2 -47.00 -67.41 -16.81
C THR A 2 -46.55 -66.07 -16.17
N ARG A 3 -46.03 -66.07 -14.96
CA ARG A 3 -45.47 -64.96 -14.25
C ARG A 3 -44.06 -64.58 -14.77
N ARG A 4 -43.89 -63.49 -15.43
CA ARG A 4 -42.57 -62.85 -15.75
C ARG A 4 -42.04 -62.15 -14.53
N ARG A 5 -40.87 -62.49 -14.07
CA ARG A 5 -40.08 -61.77 -13.07
C ARG A 5 -39.25 -60.75 -13.78
N LEU A 6 -39.45 -59.45 -13.46
CA LEU A 6 -38.54 -58.40 -13.84
C LEU A 6 -37.36 -58.32 -12.85
N ILE A 7 -36.16 -58.42 -13.37
CA ILE A 7 -34.92 -58.22 -12.62
C ILE A 7 -34.51 -56.76 -12.86
N PHE A 8 -34.52 -55.97 -11.78
CA PHE A 8 -33.94 -54.62 -11.79
C PHE A 8 -32.43 -54.73 -11.50
N ALA A 9 -31.61 -54.33 -12.47
CA ALA A 9 -30.18 -54.13 -12.28
C ALA A 9 -29.93 -52.72 -11.77
N ALA A 10 -29.48 -52.58 -10.54
CA ALA A 10 -29.03 -51.30 -9.97
C ALA A 10 -27.59 -51.04 -10.36
N SER A 11 -27.36 -50.07 -11.22
CA SER A 11 -26.02 -49.60 -11.56
C SER A 11 -25.53 -48.62 -10.46
N ILE A 12 -24.52 -49.02 -9.70
CA ILE A 12 -23.83 -48.16 -8.73
C ILE A 12 -22.81 -47.35 -9.49
N ILE A 13 -23.05 -46.04 -9.61
CA ILE A 13 -22.07 -45.05 -10.12
C ILE A 13 -21.16 -44.69 -8.94
N ILE A 14 -19.93 -45.18 -8.93
CA ILE A 14 -18.89 -44.76 -8.00
C ILE A 14 -18.29 -43.48 -8.53
N THR A 15 -18.66 -42.34 -7.93
CA THR A 15 -18.04 -41.05 -8.20
C THR A 15 -16.71 -41.00 -7.43
N ILE A 16 -15.59 -41.13 -8.14
CA ILE A 16 -14.25 -40.97 -7.58
C ILE A 16 -14.00 -39.47 -7.41
N PHE A 17 -14.15 -38.94 -6.19
CA PHE A 17 -13.64 -37.63 -5.82
C PHE A 17 -12.12 -37.71 -5.69
N GLY A 18 -11.39 -37.31 -6.74
CA GLY A 18 -9.97 -37.08 -6.64
C GLY A 18 -9.72 -35.85 -5.74
N PRO A 19 -8.68 -35.87 -4.87
CA PRO A 19 -8.32 -34.69 -4.11
C PRO A 19 -7.84 -33.60 -5.08
N THR A 20 -8.61 -32.51 -5.20
CA THR A 20 -8.14 -31.28 -5.82
C THR A 20 -7.03 -30.71 -4.93
N LEU A 21 -5.78 -30.95 -5.31
CA LEU A 21 -4.63 -30.20 -4.80
C LEU A 21 -4.86 -28.74 -5.18
N LEU A 22 -5.38 -27.94 -4.24
CA LEU A 22 -5.23 -26.49 -4.31
C LEU A 22 -3.72 -26.22 -4.28
N ALA A 23 -3.13 -25.94 -5.45
CA ALA A 23 -1.80 -25.35 -5.52
C ALA A 23 -1.88 -24.07 -4.70
N ALA A 24 -1.27 -24.05 -3.54
CA ALA A 24 -1.07 -22.83 -2.78
C ALA A 24 -0.28 -21.89 -3.71
N ALA A 25 -0.89 -20.77 -4.11
CA ALA A 25 -0.20 -19.76 -4.90
C ALA A 25 1.06 -19.39 -4.12
N GLN A 26 2.23 -19.66 -4.70
CA GLN A 26 3.52 -19.40 -4.07
C GLN A 26 3.55 -17.90 -3.73
N SER A 27 3.57 -17.58 -2.45
CA SER A 27 3.64 -16.18 -2.02
C SER A 27 4.94 -15.58 -2.53
N LYS A 28 4.85 -14.37 -3.12
CA LYS A 28 6.03 -13.65 -3.57
C LYS A 28 7.01 -13.48 -2.40
N PRO A 29 8.32 -13.60 -2.63
CA PRO A 29 9.29 -13.41 -1.55
C PRO A 29 9.25 -11.96 -1.08
N ARG A 30 9.51 -11.76 0.20
CA ARG A 30 9.68 -10.46 0.82
C ARG A 30 11.15 -10.21 1.13
N ALA A 31 11.50 -8.99 1.47
CA ALA A 31 12.92 -8.63 1.67
C ALA A 31 13.60 -9.44 2.77
N ARG A 32 12.88 -9.78 3.86
CA ARG A 32 13.39 -10.67 4.91
C ARG A 32 13.65 -12.11 4.41
N ASP A 33 12.84 -12.60 3.49
CA ASP A 33 13.01 -13.93 2.90
C ASP A 33 14.28 -14.01 2.03
N LEU A 34 14.73 -12.85 1.53
CA LEU A 34 16.00 -12.72 0.82
C LEU A 34 17.20 -12.50 1.74
N GLY A 35 17.00 -12.48 3.07
CA GLY A 35 18.03 -12.28 4.06
C GLY A 35 18.38 -10.82 4.32
N VAL A 36 17.56 -9.84 3.88
CA VAL A 36 17.80 -8.43 4.20
C VAL A 36 17.54 -8.18 5.68
N PRO A 37 18.51 -7.62 6.44
CA PRO A 37 18.36 -7.36 7.86
C PRO A 37 17.57 -6.06 8.09
N PHE A 38 16.47 -6.16 8.80
CA PHE A 38 15.73 -5.01 9.28
C PHE A 38 15.61 -5.02 10.79
N GLU A 39 15.67 -3.85 11.38
CA GLU A 39 15.51 -3.62 12.82
C GLU A 39 14.05 -3.79 13.26
N GLY A 40 13.86 -4.04 14.56
CA GLY A 40 12.56 -4.20 15.19
C GLY A 40 11.87 -5.54 14.90
N THR A 41 10.88 -5.86 15.71
CA THR A 41 10.13 -7.12 15.63
C THR A 41 8.91 -6.93 14.74
N PRO A 42 8.77 -7.66 13.61
CA PRO A 42 7.57 -7.58 12.79
C PRO A 42 6.37 -8.20 13.53
N GLY A 43 5.16 -7.76 13.19
CA GLY A 43 3.94 -8.47 13.54
C GLY A 43 3.79 -9.79 12.76
N PRO A 44 2.76 -10.58 13.03
CA PRO A 44 2.59 -11.93 12.43
C PRO A 44 2.54 -11.95 10.91
N LEU A 45 1.95 -10.93 10.29
CA LEU A 45 1.87 -10.78 8.83
C LEU A 45 2.93 -9.83 8.29
N ASN A 46 3.62 -9.11 9.18
CA ASN A 46 4.52 -8.01 8.83
C ASN A 46 3.85 -7.02 7.86
N SER A 47 2.63 -6.62 8.16
CA SER A 47 1.73 -5.86 7.29
C SER A 47 0.94 -4.83 8.07
N ILE A 48 0.40 -3.81 7.40
CA ILE A 48 -0.51 -2.83 7.99
C ILE A 48 -1.74 -3.50 8.62
N THR A 49 -2.14 -4.65 8.11
CA THR A 49 -3.25 -5.48 8.60
C THR A 49 -2.96 -6.26 9.89
N ASP A 50 -1.76 -6.17 10.44
CA ASP A 50 -1.47 -6.64 11.80
C ASP A 50 -2.21 -5.82 12.86
N ILE A 51 -2.68 -4.63 12.49
CA ILE A 51 -3.55 -3.82 13.33
C ILE A 51 -4.98 -4.29 13.11
N LYS A 52 -5.61 -4.72 14.19
CA LYS A 52 -6.95 -5.30 14.18
C LYS A 52 -7.98 -4.34 13.58
N GLY A 53 -8.78 -4.84 12.65
CA GLY A 53 -9.87 -4.13 12.00
C GLY A 53 -9.47 -3.43 10.71
N ILE A 54 -8.18 -3.31 10.39
CA ILE A 54 -7.75 -2.75 9.09
C ILE A 54 -8.01 -3.76 7.98
N GLU A 55 -8.64 -3.28 6.92
CA GLU A 55 -8.85 -4.02 5.69
C GLU A 55 -8.18 -3.31 4.52
N VAL A 56 -7.60 -4.08 3.59
CA VAL A 56 -6.96 -3.57 2.37
C VAL A 56 -7.52 -4.30 1.15
N GLY A 57 -7.81 -3.54 0.10
CA GLY A 57 -8.28 -4.08 -1.17
C GLY A 57 -7.62 -3.42 -2.38
N HIS A 58 -7.56 -4.13 -3.49
CA HIS A 58 -6.93 -3.68 -4.72
C HIS A 58 -7.79 -4.00 -5.93
N THR A 59 -7.82 -3.07 -6.88
CA THR A 59 -8.27 -3.33 -8.25
C THR A 59 -7.15 -2.99 -9.21
N THR A 60 -6.68 -3.98 -9.96
CA THR A 60 -5.54 -3.87 -10.87
C THR A 60 -6.03 -3.86 -12.31
N LEU A 61 -5.59 -2.88 -13.11
CA LEU A 61 -5.95 -2.71 -14.51
C LEU A 61 -4.72 -2.89 -15.39
N ILE A 62 -4.69 -3.98 -16.16
CA ILE A 62 -3.63 -4.30 -17.10
C ILE A 62 -4.27 -4.71 -18.42
N SER A 63 -4.06 -3.93 -19.48
CA SER A 63 -4.53 -4.25 -20.84
C SER A 63 -3.71 -3.55 -21.90
N GLY A 64 -3.75 -4.08 -23.12
CA GLY A 64 -3.08 -3.51 -24.28
C GLY A 64 -1.54 -3.61 -24.21
N GLU A 65 -0.90 -3.46 -25.38
CA GLU A 65 0.54 -3.49 -25.56
C GLU A 65 0.93 -2.54 -26.70
N GLY A 66 2.22 -2.23 -26.80
CA GLY A 66 2.79 -1.48 -27.92
C GLY A 66 2.76 0.03 -27.73
N LYS A 67 2.52 0.75 -28.84
CA LYS A 67 2.58 2.21 -28.86
C LYS A 67 1.43 2.85 -28.09
N LEU A 68 1.73 3.91 -27.36
CA LEU A 68 0.72 4.69 -26.63
C LEU A 68 -0.32 5.27 -27.59
N GLN A 69 -1.58 5.02 -27.26
CA GLN A 69 -2.74 5.61 -27.93
C GLN A 69 -3.74 6.06 -26.85
N VAL A 70 -3.87 7.38 -26.68
CA VAL A 70 -4.72 7.97 -25.63
C VAL A 70 -6.15 7.47 -25.73
N GLY A 71 -6.71 6.99 -24.61
CA GLY A 71 -8.04 6.40 -24.53
C GLY A 71 -8.12 4.91 -24.89
N VAL A 72 -7.03 4.33 -25.42
CA VAL A 72 -6.93 2.92 -25.78
C VAL A 72 -5.95 2.16 -24.91
N GLY A 73 -4.82 2.74 -24.60
CA GLY A 73 -3.78 2.14 -23.77
C GLY A 73 -2.38 2.17 -24.41
N PRO A 74 -1.43 1.39 -23.90
CA PRO A 74 -1.51 0.35 -22.84
C PRO A 74 -1.92 0.88 -21.46
N VAL A 75 -2.69 0.08 -20.71
CA VAL A 75 -3.16 0.40 -19.36
C VAL A 75 -2.35 -0.38 -18.32
N ARG A 76 -1.75 0.36 -17.37
CA ARG A 76 -0.96 -0.19 -16.27
C ARG A 76 -1.24 0.64 -15.01
N THR A 77 -2.42 0.51 -14.44
CA THR A 77 -2.91 1.35 -13.35
C THR A 77 -3.83 0.58 -12.39
N GLY A 78 -4.46 1.24 -11.46
CA GLY A 78 -5.44 0.64 -10.55
C GLY A 78 -5.78 1.51 -9.35
N VAL A 79 -6.43 0.88 -8.37
CA VAL A 79 -6.89 1.51 -7.14
C VAL A 79 -6.57 0.62 -5.95
N THR A 80 -6.06 1.21 -4.89
CA THR A 80 -5.85 0.58 -3.58
C THR A 80 -6.75 1.25 -2.56
N ALA A 81 -7.48 0.46 -1.77
CA ALA A 81 -8.33 0.91 -0.67
C ALA A 81 -7.76 0.45 0.67
N ILE A 82 -7.73 1.34 1.67
CA ILE A 82 -7.40 1.03 3.05
C ILE A 82 -8.56 1.51 3.91
N LEU A 83 -9.19 0.60 4.66
CA LEU A 83 -10.29 0.89 5.56
C LEU A 83 -9.79 0.79 7.00
N PRO A 84 -9.66 1.92 7.73
CA PRO A 84 -9.08 1.95 9.08
C PRO A 84 -9.78 1.06 10.10
N ARG A 85 -11.11 0.89 9.97
CA ARG A 85 -11.94 0.07 10.85
C ARG A 85 -12.74 -1.00 10.10
N GLY A 86 -12.31 -1.36 8.87
CA GLY A 86 -13.04 -2.29 8.01
C GLY A 86 -14.37 -1.73 7.49
N LYS A 87 -15.04 -2.51 6.66
CA LYS A 87 -16.27 -2.09 5.97
C LYS A 87 -17.45 -1.84 6.90
N GLN A 88 -17.61 -2.67 7.92
CA GLN A 88 -18.79 -2.61 8.79
C GLN A 88 -18.78 -1.41 9.74
N THR A 89 -17.61 -0.93 10.10
CA THR A 89 -17.43 0.22 11.01
C THR A 89 -16.77 1.41 10.31
N SER A 90 -16.88 1.50 8.98
CA SER A 90 -16.31 2.58 8.17
C SER A 90 -16.88 3.98 8.48
N ASN A 91 -17.98 4.05 9.23
CA ASN A 91 -18.59 5.30 9.69
C ASN A 91 -18.09 5.75 11.08
N ASP A 92 -17.22 5.02 11.76
CA ASP A 92 -16.55 5.45 12.98
C ASP A 92 -15.21 6.09 12.63
N PRO A 93 -15.08 7.42 12.67
CA PRO A 93 -13.85 8.11 12.34
C PRO A 93 -12.70 7.73 13.24
N VAL A 94 -11.49 7.84 12.73
CA VAL A 94 -10.26 7.62 13.50
C VAL A 94 -9.50 8.92 13.65
N PHE A 95 -8.84 9.13 14.81
CA PHE A 95 -7.88 10.23 14.89
C PHE A 95 -6.82 10.07 13.81
N ALA A 96 -6.48 11.18 13.15
CA ALA A 96 -5.49 11.21 12.10
C ALA A 96 -4.65 12.49 12.10
N GLY A 97 -3.53 12.42 11.41
CA GLY A 97 -2.69 13.56 11.08
C GLY A 97 -1.96 13.30 9.78
N TRP A 98 -1.59 14.33 9.06
CA TRP A 98 -0.93 14.23 7.79
C TRP A 98 0.32 15.11 7.72
N PHE A 99 1.18 14.85 6.74
CA PHE A 99 2.39 15.63 6.50
C PHE A 99 2.77 15.56 5.02
N SER A 100 2.99 16.72 4.39
CA SER A 100 3.61 16.84 3.08
C SER A 100 5.10 17.11 3.27
N LEU A 101 5.96 16.21 2.81
CA LEU A 101 7.40 16.42 2.79
C LEU A 101 7.79 17.32 1.62
N ASN A 102 7.18 17.08 0.46
CA ASN A 102 7.13 17.97 -0.69
C ASN A 102 5.78 17.81 -1.40
N GLY A 103 5.40 18.76 -2.24
CA GLY A 103 4.03 18.99 -2.63
C GLY A 103 3.70 18.81 -4.12
N ASN A 104 4.59 18.20 -4.93
CA ASN A 104 4.24 17.89 -6.33
C ASN A 104 3.40 16.61 -6.41
N GLY A 105 2.24 16.62 -5.75
CA GLY A 105 1.31 15.51 -5.64
C GLY A 105 0.00 15.93 -4.98
N GLU A 106 -0.97 15.05 -4.93
CA GLU A 106 -2.28 15.33 -4.36
C GLU A 106 -2.70 14.30 -3.31
N MET A 107 -3.30 14.79 -2.23
CA MET A 107 -4.06 14.02 -1.26
C MET A 107 -5.29 14.85 -0.84
N THR A 108 -6.47 14.41 -1.26
CA THR A 108 -7.73 15.11 -0.92
C THR A 108 -8.09 14.93 0.56
N GLY A 109 -9.00 15.75 1.08
CA GLY A 109 -9.52 15.62 2.44
C GLY A 109 -8.57 16.04 3.56
N THR A 110 -7.33 16.40 3.26
CA THR A 110 -6.29 16.76 4.24
C THR A 110 -6.63 18.02 5.05
N THR A 111 -7.32 18.99 4.44
CA THR A 111 -7.80 20.20 5.14
C THR A 111 -8.76 19.85 6.27
N TRP A 112 -9.64 18.88 6.06
CA TRP A 112 -10.57 18.42 7.10
C TRP A 112 -9.84 17.60 8.19
N VAL A 113 -8.88 16.76 7.82
CA VAL A 113 -8.03 16.08 8.81
C VAL A 113 -7.26 17.07 9.67
N GLU A 114 -6.75 18.16 9.08
CA GLU A 114 -6.03 19.21 9.83
C GLU A 114 -6.96 19.97 10.80
N GLU A 115 -8.18 20.26 10.38
CA GLU A 115 -9.14 21.03 11.17
C GLU A 115 -9.80 20.19 12.26
N SER A 116 -10.30 19.00 11.89
CA SER A 116 -11.07 18.15 12.81
C SER A 116 -10.21 17.21 13.66
N GLY A 117 -9.03 16.87 13.19
CA GLY A 117 -8.21 15.79 13.75
C GLY A 117 -8.68 14.38 13.41
N PHE A 118 -9.71 14.25 12.55
CA PHE A 118 -10.31 12.97 12.20
C PHE A 118 -10.19 12.66 10.71
N LEU A 119 -10.02 11.37 10.44
CA LEU A 119 -10.17 10.76 9.12
C LEU A 119 -11.49 9.99 9.09
N GLU A 120 -12.32 10.30 8.11
CA GLU A 120 -13.65 9.73 7.94
C GLU A 120 -13.71 8.79 6.73
N GLY A 121 -13.86 7.50 6.99
CA GLY A 121 -14.00 6.47 5.95
C GLY A 121 -12.66 5.97 5.41
N PRO A 122 -12.65 5.43 4.18
CA PRO A 122 -11.47 4.81 3.58
C PRO A 122 -10.43 5.84 3.11
N ILE A 123 -9.18 5.38 3.05
CA ILE A 123 -8.09 6.02 2.31
C ILE A 123 -7.96 5.29 0.98
N MET A 124 -7.93 6.03 -0.13
CA MET A 124 -7.74 5.47 -1.46
C MET A 124 -6.43 5.97 -2.05
N ILE A 125 -5.75 5.12 -2.83
CA ILE A 125 -4.54 5.48 -3.57
C ILE A 125 -4.69 5.02 -5.02
N THR A 126 -4.40 5.90 -5.98
CA THR A 126 -4.54 5.63 -7.42
C THR A 126 -3.48 6.36 -8.22
N ASN A 127 -3.72 6.67 -9.50
CA ASN A 127 -2.83 7.51 -10.30
C ASN A 127 -3.29 8.99 -10.31
N THR A 128 -2.41 9.87 -10.77
CA THR A 128 -2.58 11.33 -10.76
C THR A 128 -3.90 11.80 -11.37
N HIS A 129 -4.30 11.30 -12.54
CA HIS A 129 -5.50 11.76 -13.22
C HIS A 129 -6.79 11.06 -12.76
N SER A 130 -6.69 10.12 -11.84
CA SER A 130 -7.85 9.35 -11.35
C SER A 130 -8.34 9.77 -9.95
N VAL A 131 -7.68 10.75 -9.32
CA VAL A 131 -8.07 11.24 -7.98
C VAL A 131 -9.53 11.66 -7.95
N GLY A 132 -9.99 12.45 -8.92
CA GLY A 132 -11.36 12.97 -9.00
C GLY A 132 -12.40 11.84 -9.05
N VAL A 133 -12.27 10.92 -10.01
CA VAL A 133 -13.23 9.81 -10.18
C VAL A 133 -13.26 8.87 -8.98
N VAL A 134 -12.11 8.59 -8.36
CA VAL A 134 -12.02 7.74 -7.15
C VAL A 134 -12.65 8.45 -5.96
N ARG A 135 -12.42 9.76 -5.79
CA ARG A 135 -13.06 10.58 -4.76
C ARG A 135 -14.58 10.53 -4.85
N ASP A 136 -15.12 10.77 -6.02
CA ASP A 136 -16.57 10.74 -6.25
C ASP A 136 -17.13 9.34 -6.04
N ALA A 137 -16.39 8.30 -6.43
CA ALA A 137 -16.77 6.91 -6.20
C ALA A 137 -16.83 6.57 -4.70
N VAL A 138 -15.88 7.03 -3.87
CA VAL A 138 -15.94 6.83 -2.42
C VAL A 138 -17.19 7.44 -1.83
N ILE A 139 -17.55 8.66 -2.25
CA ILE A 139 -18.79 9.33 -1.80
C ILE A 139 -20.00 8.49 -2.19
N ALA A 140 -20.08 8.08 -3.46
CA ALA A 140 -21.19 7.26 -3.95
C ALA A 140 -21.27 5.89 -3.24
N TRP A 141 -20.13 5.26 -2.93
CA TRP A 141 -20.07 4.00 -2.18
C TRP A 141 -20.61 4.19 -0.77
N ARG A 142 -20.22 5.24 -0.07
CA ARG A 142 -20.71 5.55 1.28
C ARG A 142 -22.22 5.88 1.28
N VAL A 143 -22.71 6.63 0.30
CA VAL A 143 -24.14 6.90 0.13
C VAL A 143 -24.95 5.59 0.00
N LYS A 144 -24.44 4.62 -0.77
CA LYS A 144 -25.07 3.30 -0.90
C LYS A 144 -25.11 2.50 0.42
N GLN A 145 -24.21 2.78 1.38
CA GLN A 145 -24.25 2.15 2.70
C GLN A 145 -25.45 2.60 3.56
N GLY A 146 -26.21 3.62 3.12
CA GLY A 146 -27.52 3.96 3.65
C GLY A 146 -27.53 4.54 5.06
N ARG A 147 -26.54 5.33 5.45
CA ARG A 147 -26.52 6.06 6.72
C ARG A 147 -26.39 7.57 6.47
N PRO A 148 -27.46 8.23 5.98
CA PRO A 148 -27.45 9.67 5.91
C PRO A 148 -27.42 10.28 7.31
N ASP A 149 -26.92 11.52 7.40
CA ASP A 149 -27.10 12.36 8.55
C ASP A 149 -28.59 12.44 8.95
N PRO A 150 -28.93 12.46 10.26
CA PRO A 150 -30.33 12.60 10.71
C PRO A 150 -31.07 13.81 10.14
N SER A 151 -30.34 14.86 9.69
CA SER A 151 -30.92 16.03 9.02
C SER A 151 -31.34 15.76 7.56
N GLY A 152 -31.08 14.59 7.02
CA GLY A 152 -31.31 14.23 5.61
C GLY A 152 -30.19 14.66 4.66
N TYR A 153 -29.17 15.36 5.16
CA TYR A 153 -27.96 15.67 4.41
C TYR A 153 -26.91 14.59 4.64
N TRP A 154 -26.06 14.42 3.64
CA TRP A 154 -24.92 13.56 3.74
C TRP A 154 -23.72 14.19 3.01
N TRP A 155 -22.60 14.27 3.66
CA TRP A 155 -21.35 14.78 3.08
C TRP A 155 -20.16 13.94 3.48
N SER A 156 -19.11 13.97 2.69
CA SER A 156 -17.85 13.30 2.99
C SER A 156 -16.69 14.02 2.29
N LEU A 157 -15.57 14.06 2.97
CA LEU A 157 -14.31 14.58 2.43
C LEU A 157 -13.28 13.43 2.43
N PRO A 158 -13.41 12.46 1.52
CA PRO A 158 -12.57 11.27 1.52
C PRO A 158 -11.11 11.62 1.21
N ILE A 159 -10.20 10.81 1.76
CA ILE A 159 -8.78 10.86 1.41
C ILE A 159 -8.57 10.01 0.17
N VAL A 160 -8.12 10.66 -0.91
CA VAL A 160 -7.63 10.01 -2.13
C VAL A 160 -6.29 10.61 -2.47
N ALA A 161 -5.28 9.76 -2.55
CA ALA A 161 -3.90 10.14 -2.86
C ALA A 161 -3.44 9.50 -4.17
N GLU A 162 -2.34 9.98 -4.72
CA GLU A 162 -1.88 9.54 -6.02
C GLU A 162 -0.35 9.47 -6.14
N THR A 163 0.11 8.70 -7.13
CA THR A 163 1.45 8.79 -7.72
C THR A 163 1.37 8.62 -9.23
N TYR A 164 2.28 9.24 -9.98
CA TYR A 164 2.26 9.29 -11.45
C TYR A 164 2.70 7.97 -12.08
N ASP A 165 1.86 7.35 -12.91
CA ASP A 165 2.13 6.09 -13.62
C ASP A 165 2.37 6.24 -15.13
N GLY A 166 2.35 7.46 -15.67
CA GLY A 166 2.33 7.75 -17.11
C GLY A 166 3.56 7.28 -17.90
N TYR A 167 4.60 6.72 -17.25
CA TYR A 167 5.71 6.09 -17.98
C TYR A 167 5.31 4.73 -18.56
N LEU A 168 4.46 3.98 -17.87
CA LEU A 168 3.99 2.66 -18.28
C LEU A 168 2.51 2.65 -18.69
N ASN A 169 1.76 3.66 -18.30
CA ASN A 169 0.30 3.74 -18.42
C ASN A 169 -0.14 4.87 -19.36
N ASP A 170 -1.21 4.65 -20.08
CA ASP A 170 -1.98 5.74 -20.71
C ASP A 170 -2.72 6.55 -19.63
N VAL A 171 -2.00 7.44 -18.96
CA VAL A 171 -2.53 8.26 -17.85
C VAL A 171 -3.62 9.22 -18.31
N ASN A 172 -3.57 9.68 -19.57
CA ASN A 172 -4.54 10.61 -20.17
C ASN A 172 -5.80 9.91 -20.73
N GLY A 173 -5.83 8.58 -20.71
CA GLY A 173 -6.97 7.79 -21.19
C GLY A 173 -8.08 7.65 -20.15
N PHE A 174 -7.87 8.10 -18.91
CA PHE A 174 -8.87 8.04 -17.82
C PHE A 174 -9.49 6.65 -17.64
N HIS A 175 -8.63 5.62 -17.58
CA HIS A 175 -9.06 4.21 -17.56
C HIS A 175 -9.65 3.77 -16.22
N VAL A 176 -9.32 4.43 -15.11
CA VAL A 176 -9.96 4.18 -13.81
C VAL A 176 -11.40 4.73 -13.85
N LYS A 177 -12.36 3.89 -13.47
CA LYS A 177 -13.78 4.20 -13.42
C LYS A 177 -14.33 3.98 -12.00
N PRO A 178 -15.52 4.50 -11.65
CA PRO A 178 -16.11 4.33 -10.32
C PRO A 178 -16.20 2.87 -9.85
N GLU A 179 -16.53 1.95 -10.77
CA GLU A 179 -16.62 0.51 -10.47
C GLU A 179 -15.29 -0.08 -9.96
N HIS A 180 -14.15 0.43 -10.41
CA HIS A 180 -12.84 -0.04 -9.96
C HIS A 180 -12.56 0.37 -8.50
N ALA A 181 -13.02 1.55 -8.10
CA ALA A 181 -12.96 1.97 -6.70
C ALA A 181 -13.92 1.13 -5.84
N PHE A 182 -15.14 0.83 -6.33
CA PHE A 182 -16.07 -0.05 -5.63
C PHE A 182 -15.49 -1.45 -5.46
N GLN A 183 -14.89 -2.03 -6.50
CA GLN A 183 -14.26 -3.34 -6.42
C GLN A 183 -13.13 -3.38 -5.39
N ALA A 184 -12.30 -2.33 -5.31
CA ALA A 184 -11.25 -2.24 -4.30
C ALA A 184 -11.82 -2.15 -2.88
N LEU A 185 -12.87 -1.35 -2.67
CA LEU A 185 -13.56 -1.18 -1.40
C LEU A 185 -14.28 -2.46 -0.96
N ASP A 186 -15.08 -3.05 -1.84
CA ASP A 186 -15.87 -4.26 -1.56
C ASP A 186 -14.97 -5.50 -1.38
N GLY A 187 -13.87 -5.56 -2.13
CA GLY A 187 -12.85 -6.61 -2.04
C GLY A 187 -11.87 -6.46 -0.86
N ALA A 188 -11.93 -5.35 -0.11
CA ALA A 188 -11.04 -5.14 1.02
C ALA A 188 -11.23 -6.20 2.10
N LYS A 189 -10.12 -6.68 2.67
CA LYS A 189 -10.11 -7.72 3.70
C LYS A 189 -8.90 -7.57 4.61
N THR A 190 -9.00 -8.13 5.81
CA THR A 190 -7.85 -8.34 6.70
C THR A 190 -6.99 -9.51 6.19
N GLY A 191 -5.83 -9.73 6.80
CA GLY A 191 -4.90 -10.81 6.43
C GLY A 191 -3.76 -10.33 5.54
N VAL A 192 -3.19 -11.22 4.73
CA VAL A 192 -2.05 -10.91 3.87
C VAL A 192 -2.44 -9.88 2.81
N VAL A 193 -1.67 -8.80 2.73
CA VAL A 193 -1.80 -7.75 1.70
C VAL A 193 -0.96 -8.12 0.49
N ALA A 194 -1.53 -8.01 -0.71
CA ALA A 194 -0.78 -8.20 -1.95
C ALA A 194 0.17 -7.00 -2.18
N GLU A 195 1.39 -7.30 -2.64
CA GLU A 195 2.47 -6.32 -2.84
C GLU A 195 2.98 -6.30 -4.30
N GLY A 196 3.73 -5.27 -4.67
CA GLY A 196 4.29 -5.09 -6.00
C GLY A 196 3.30 -4.45 -6.98
N ASN A 197 3.14 -5.06 -8.17
CA ASN A 197 2.37 -4.52 -9.30
C ASN A 197 0.84 -4.68 -9.11
N VAL A 198 0.29 -4.21 -8.01
CA VAL A 198 -1.14 -4.39 -7.68
C VAL A 198 -1.80 -3.06 -7.34
N GLY A 199 -3.09 -2.97 -7.60
CA GLY A 199 -3.87 -1.78 -7.30
C GLY A 199 -3.25 -0.50 -7.89
N GLY A 200 -3.26 0.58 -7.14
CA GLY A 200 -2.59 1.83 -7.52
C GLY A 200 -1.09 1.68 -7.81
N GLY A 201 -0.43 0.66 -7.25
CA GLY A 201 0.99 0.38 -7.47
C GLY A 201 1.36 -0.24 -8.82
N THR A 202 0.37 -0.52 -9.68
CA THR A 202 0.56 -1.29 -10.92
C THR A 202 1.59 -0.66 -11.87
N GLY A 203 1.51 0.62 -12.18
CA GLY A 203 2.39 1.31 -13.14
C GLY A 203 3.62 1.98 -12.53
N MET A 204 3.90 1.79 -11.24
CA MET A 204 4.87 2.57 -10.48
C MET A 204 6.33 2.17 -10.73
N VAL A 205 7.23 3.15 -10.64
CA VAL A 205 8.67 3.00 -10.82
C VAL A 205 9.39 3.56 -9.61
N CYS A 206 10.17 2.74 -8.91
CA CYS A 206 10.85 3.12 -7.67
C CYS A 206 12.36 2.91 -7.82
N TYR A 207 13.15 3.96 -7.62
CA TYR A 207 14.60 3.94 -7.84
C TYR A 207 14.99 3.39 -9.22
N GLY A 208 14.18 3.62 -10.26
CA GLY A 208 14.40 3.10 -11.60
C GLY A 208 14.23 1.59 -11.75
N PHE A 209 13.83 0.87 -10.72
CA PHE A 209 13.27 -0.47 -10.78
C PHE A 209 11.74 -0.41 -10.78
N LYS A 210 11.07 -1.53 -11.04
CA LYS A 210 9.63 -1.62 -10.87
C LYS A 210 9.28 -1.41 -9.40
N GLY A 211 8.43 -0.42 -9.13
CA GLY A 211 7.89 -0.10 -7.84
C GLY A 211 6.50 -0.71 -7.61
N GLY A 212 5.74 -0.18 -6.67
CA GLY A 212 4.38 -0.65 -6.42
C GLY A 212 3.93 -0.50 -4.97
N ILE A 213 3.01 -1.39 -4.55
CA ILE A 213 2.55 -1.47 -3.17
C ILE A 213 3.56 -2.27 -2.34
N GLY A 214 3.83 -1.77 -1.13
CA GLY A 214 4.58 -2.51 -0.12
C GLY A 214 4.02 -2.26 1.28
N THR A 215 4.23 -3.20 2.18
CA THR A 215 3.75 -3.07 3.56
C THR A 215 4.73 -3.69 4.55
N ALA A 216 4.69 -3.21 5.78
CA ALA A 216 5.42 -3.80 6.90
C ALA A 216 4.77 -3.40 8.23
N SER A 217 5.14 -4.08 9.31
CA SER A 217 4.71 -3.72 10.66
C SER A 217 5.82 -3.88 11.68
N ARG A 218 5.64 -3.25 12.84
CA ARG A 218 6.46 -3.42 14.04
C ARG A 218 5.59 -3.61 15.25
N LYS A 219 5.87 -4.67 16.00
CA LYS A 219 5.27 -4.94 17.31
C LYS A 219 6.21 -4.43 18.38
N LEU A 220 5.76 -3.50 19.19
CA LEU A 220 6.53 -2.97 20.32
C LEU A 220 6.55 -3.95 21.49
N ASP A 221 7.63 -3.91 22.28
CA ASP A 221 7.72 -4.66 23.52
C ASP A 221 6.65 -4.24 24.53
N GLN A 222 6.30 -5.13 25.45
CA GLN A 222 5.28 -4.86 26.48
C GLN A 222 5.64 -3.65 27.34
N ASN A 223 6.93 -3.44 27.65
CA ASN A 223 7.41 -2.28 28.40
C ASN A 223 7.19 -0.96 27.65
N ALA A 224 7.14 -1.01 26.32
CA ALA A 224 6.80 0.12 25.44
C ALA A 224 5.29 0.23 25.16
N GLY A 225 4.48 -0.60 25.80
CA GLY A 225 3.02 -0.61 25.68
C GLY A 225 2.46 -1.71 24.79
N GLY A 226 3.31 -2.54 24.15
CA GLY A 226 2.88 -3.66 23.32
C GLY A 226 2.09 -3.26 22.08
N TYR A 227 2.18 -2.01 21.65
CA TYR A 227 1.46 -1.50 20.47
C TYR A 227 2.04 -2.04 19.16
N THR A 228 1.24 -1.92 18.12
CA THR A 228 1.65 -2.25 16.75
C THR A 228 1.66 -0.98 15.90
N VAL A 229 2.69 -0.81 15.07
CA VAL A 229 2.72 0.18 14.01
C VAL A 229 2.78 -0.56 12.69
N GLY A 230 1.85 -0.26 11.77
CA GLY A 230 1.80 -0.81 10.43
C GLY A 230 1.93 0.29 9.38
N VAL A 231 2.58 -0.03 8.28
CA VAL A 231 2.81 0.90 7.17
C VAL A 231 2.41 0.23 5.86
N LEU A 232 1.73 1.00 5.00
CA LEU A 232 1.53 0.66 3.59
C LEU A 232 2.04 1.83 2.74
N VAL A 233 2.78 1.51 1.68
CA VAL A 233 3.30 2.50 0.73
C VAL A 233 2.84 2.21 -0.68
N GLN A 234 2.65 3.28 -1.47
CA GLN A 234 2.68 3.24 -2.94
C GLN A 234 3.95 3.93 -3.38
N ALA A 235 4.96 3.15 -3.80
CA ALA A 235 6.32 3.61 -4.05
C ALA A 235 6.56 3.86 -5.54
N ASN A 236 6.78 5.13 -5.89
CA ASN A 236 7.04 5.61 -7.26
C ASN A 236 8.05 6.77 -7.25
N PHE A 237 9.21 6.60 -6.63
CA PHE A 237 10.13 7.71 -6.36
C PHE A 237 11.60 7.29 -6.44
N GLY A 238 12.49 8.27 -6.37
CA GLY A 238 13.91 8.09 -6.17
C GLY A 238 14.72 7.78 -7.43
N ARG A 239 15.99 8.15 -7.41
CA ARG A 239 16.94 7.88 -8.48
C ARG A 239 17.75 6.63 -8.21
N ARG A 240 18.09 5.86 -9.24
CA ARG A 240 18.81 4.59 -9.16
C ARG A 240 20.04 4.66 -8.23
N ASN A 241 20.89 5.65 -8.43
CA ASN A 241 22.15 5.79 -7.68
C ASN A 241 21.97 6.13 -6.20
N GLN A 242 20.77 6.56 -5.79
CA GLN A 242 20.45 6.86 -4.40
C GLN A 242 20.08 5.61 -3.61
N LEU A 243 19.53 4.55 -4.27
CA LEU A 243 18.96 3.39 -3.57
C LEU A 243 19.93 2.76 -2.57
N ARG A 244 19.48 2.72 -1.32
CA ARG A 244 20.10 2.00 -0.23
C ARG A 244 19.13 0.99 0.36
N ILE A 245 19.62 -0.19 0.67
CA ILE A 245 18.85 -1.24 1.33
C ILE A 245 19.65 -1.68 2.54
N ALA A 246 19.11 -1.51 3.74
CA ALA A 246 19.79 -1.77 5.01
C ALA A 246 21.20 -1.10 5.07
N GLY A 247 21.31 0.12 4.54
CA GLY A 247 22.55 0.91 4.48
C GLY A 247 23.47 0.58 3.31
N VAL A 248 23.25 -0.52 2.57
CA VAL A 248 24.08 -0.93 1.43
C VAL A 248 23.71 -0.12 0.18
N PRO A 249 24.67 0.43 -0.59
CA PRO A 249 24.42 1.27 -1.76
C PRO A 249 24.03 0.42 -2.99
N VAL A 250 22.92 -0.29 -2.91
CA VAL A 250 22.42 -1.26 -3.92
C VAL A 250 22.27 -0.63 -5.29
N GLY A 251 21.82 0.63 -5.34
CA GLY A 251 21.54 1.31 -6.60
C GLY A 251 22.78 1.62 -7.45
N THR A 252 23.96 1.70 -6.85
CA THR A 252 25.25 1.86 -7.55
C THR A 252 25.90 0.52 -7.93
N GLU A 253 25.51 -0.55 -7.24
CA GLU A 253 26.03 -1.91 -7.45
C GLU A 253 25.23 -2.68 -8.52
N ILE A 254 23.93 -2.41 -8.64
CA ILE A 254 23.04 -3.04 -9.63
C ILE A 254 22.69 -2.02 -10.69
N THR A 255 23.45 -2.02 -11.79
CA THR A 255 23.32 -1.07 -12.90
C THR A 255 22.42 -1.57 -14.03
N GLU A 256 22.05 -2.84 -14.01
CA GLU A 256 21.19 -3.46 -15.03
C GLU A 256 19.83 -2.74 -15.11
N GLY A 257 19.35 -2.52 -16.33
CA GLY A 257 18.06 -1.88 -16.60
C GLY A 257 18.01 -0.40 -16.22
N THR A 258 19.15 0.27 -16.05
CA THR A 258 19.17 1.73 -15.99
C THR A 258 18.62 2.30 -17.28
N ARG A 259 17.68 3.24 -17.18
CA ARG A 259 17.09 3.89 -18.35
C ARG A 259 18.18 4.61 -19.13
N SER A 260 18.16 4.46 -20.47
CA SER A 260 18.96 5.31 -21.34
C SER A 260 18.50 6.76 -21.16
N SER A 261 19.45 7.68 -21.00
CA SER A 261 19.22 9.11 -20.75
C SER A 261 18.41 9.83 -21.85
N SER A 262 18.09 9.16 -22.94
CA SER A 262 17.36 9.74 -24.07
C SER A 262 15.82 9.77 -23.89
N LEU A 263 15.26 9.11 -22.86
CA LEU A 263 13.81 8.96 -22.67
C LEU A 263 13.32 9.38 -21.28
N ALA A 264 14.20 9.75 -20.37
CA ALA A 264 13.86 10.43 -19.13
C ALA A 264 14.23 11.90 -19.28
N GLY A 265 13.50 12.83 -18.66
CA GLY A 265 13.94 14.22 -18.49
C GLY A 265 15.39 14.28 -17.97
N PRO A 266 15.99 15.46 -17.84
CA PRO A 266 17.40 15.58 -17.52
C PRO A 266 17.77 14.68 -16.33
N PRO A 267 18.95 14.06 -16.32
CA PRO A 267 19.37 13.09 -15.27
C PRO A 267 19.34 13.65 -13.85
N SER A 268 19.08 14.95 -13.72
CA SER A 268 19.04 15.71 -12.46
C SER A 268 17.65 15.75 -11.82
N GLU A 269 16.56 15.38 -12.51
CA GLU A 269 15.21 15.48 -11.94
C GLU A 269 14.85 14.22 -11.18
N ASP A 270 14.62 14.37 -9.88
CA ASP A 270 13.99 13.39 -9.01
C ASP A 270 12.48 13.57 -9.17
N VAL A 271 11.95 12.97 -10.24
CA VAL A 271 10.52 12.99 -10.55
C VAL A 271 9.88 11.70 -10.06
N GLY A 272 8.87 11.83 -9.25
CA GLY A 272 8.14 10.69 -8.71
C GLY A 272 7.37 11.11 -7.47
N SER A 273 6.80 10.16 -6.76
CA SER A 273 6.01 10.43 -5.55
C SER A 273 5.98 9.18 -4.68
N ILE A 274 5.78 9.35 -3.39
CA ILE A 274 5.44 8.24 -2.51
C ILE A 274 4.28 8.62 -1.60
N ILE A 275 3.27 7.77 -1.58
CA ILE A 275 2.20 7.85 -0.58
C ILE A 275 2.50 6.85 0.52
N ILE A 276 2.46 7.33 1.78
CA ILE A 276 2.67 6.49 2.95
C ILE A 276 1.48 6.60 3.88
N VAL A 277 0.89 5.46 4.20
CA VAL A 277 -0.16 5.31 5.20
C VAL A 277 0.42 4.61 6.41
N VAL A 278 0.44 5.30 7.54
CA VAL A 278 0.89 4.77 8.84
C VAL A 278 -0.32 4.51 9.72
N ALA A 279 -0.44 3.33 10.26
CA ALA A 279 -1.49 2.95 11.18
C ALA A 279 -0.91 2.49 12.52
N THR A 280 -1.66 2.68 13.61
CA THR A 280 -1.28 2.14 14.92
C THR A 280 -2.50 1.86 15.78
N ASP A 281 -2.39 0.91 16.71
CA ASP A 281 -3.32 0.68 17.81
C ASP A 281 -2.91 1.43 19.10
N ALA A 282 -1.79 2.17 19.08
CA ALA A 282 -1.42 3.05 20.18
C ALA A 282 -2.43 4.20 20.29
N PRO A 283 -2.85 4.57 21.50
CA PRO A 283 -3.83 5.62 21.72
C PRO A 283 -3.20 7.01 21.49
N LEU A 284 -3.13 7.39 20.22
CA LEU A 284 -2.59 8.67 19.77
C LEU A 284 -3.71 9.58 19.31
N ILE A 285 -3.60 10.86 19.63
CA ILE A 285 -4.50 11.92 19.16
C ILE A 285 -3.90 12.66 17.95
N ALA A 286 -4.69 13.49 17.30
CA ALA A 286 -4.35 14.09 16.00
C ALA A 286 -2.95 14.72 15.91
N HIS A 287 -2.56 15.59 16.87
CA HIS A 287 -1.23 16.22 16.80
C HIS A 287 -0.08 15.22 16.96
N GLN A 288 -0.28 14.12 17.73
CA GLN A 288 0.71 13.05 17.87
C GLN A 288 0.82 12.24 16.57
N LEU A 289 -0.30 12.01 15.87
CA LEU A 289 -0.34 11.34 14.57
C LEU A 289 0.32 12.19 13.48
N LYS A 290 0.16 13.51 13.50
CA LYS A 290 0.91 14.43 12.64
C LYS A 290 2.43 14.29 12.85
N ARG A 291 2.87 14.16 14.12
CA ARG A 291 4.28 13.88 14.45
C ARG A 291 4.71 12.49 13.95
N LEU A 292 3.81 11.51 13.98
CA LEU A 292 4.07 10.16 13.48
C LEU A 292 4.21 10.16 11.95
N ALA A 293 3.28 10.78 11.21
CA ALA A 293 3.35 10.93 9.76
C ALA A 293 4.70 11.54 9.33
N ARG A 294 5.15 12.60 10.03
CA ARG A 294 6.44 13.23 9.76
C ARG A 294 7.63 12.27 9.89
N ARG A 295 7.57 11.23 10.74
CA ARG A 295 8.65 10.24 10.91
C ARG A 295 8.77 9.28 9.73
N ALA A 296 7.72 9.09 8.95
CA ALA A 296 7.80 8.32 7.71
C ALA A 296 8.87 8.86 6.75
N ALA A 297 9.10 10.20 6.73
CA ALA A 297 10.18 10.82 5.96
C ALA A 297 11.56 10.23 6.27
N LEU A 298 11.82 9.88 7.55
CA LEU A 298 13.09 9.27 7.95
C LEU A 298 13.25 7.85 7.41
N GLY A 299 12.15 7.10 7.25
CA GLY A 299 12.16 5.80 6.58
C GLY A 299 12.45 5.92 5.08
N VAL A 300 11.88 6.94 4.42
CA VAL A 300 12.21 7.29 3.03
C VAL A 300 13.70 7.62 2.89
N ALA A 301 14.23 8.46 3.78
CA ALA A 301 15.66 8.84 3.79
C ALA A 301 16.58 7.62 4.01
N ARG A 302 16.19 6.62 4.81
CA ARG A 302 16.97 5.38 4.99
C ARG A 302 17.12 4.58 3.70
N THR A 303 16.17 4.68 2.77
CA THR A 303 16.28 4.06 1.44
C THR A 303 17.08 4.91 0.45
N GLY A 304 17.57 6.08 0.87
CA GLY A 304 18.53 6.91 0.15
C GLY A 304 17.94 8.11 -0.59
N SER A 305 16.61 8.25 -0.66
CA SER A 305 15.99 9.41 -1.32
C SER A 305 16.28 10.70 -0.56
N THR A 306 16.42 11.77 -1.32
CA THR A 306 16.50 13.15 -0.83
C THR A 306 15.20 13.94 -1.08
N SER A 307 14.15 13.26 -1.56
CA SER A 307 12.84 13.85 -1.86
C SER A 307 12.97 15.10 -2.74
N GLY A 308 13.34 14.89 -4.01
CA GLY A 308 13.63 15.98 -4.94
C GLY A 308 12.42 16.84 -5.25
N ASP A 309 12.66 18.02 -5.84
CA ASP A 309 11.66 19.07 -6.12
C ASP A 309 10.46 18.54 -6.93
N GLY A 310 10.69 17.64 -7.89
CA GLY A 310 9.64 17.04 -8.72
C GLY A 310 8.84 15.94 -8.05
N SER A 311 9.05 15.64 -6.75
CA SER A 311 8.38 14.57 -6.03
C SER A 311 7.16 15.07 -5.23
N GLY A 312 6.13 14.21 -5.09
CA GLY A 312 4.96 14.42 -4.24
C GLY A 312 4.94 13.39 -3.11
N ASP A 313 5.66 13.68 -2.03
CA ASP A 313 5.83 12.76 -0.91
C ASP A 313 4.87 13.15 0.21
N ILE A 314 3.71 12.49 0.27
CA ILE A 314 2.61 12.85 1.17
C ILE A 314 2.24 11.66 2.05
N PHE A 315 2.12 11.91 3.35
CA PHE A 315 1.96 10.88 4.37
C PHE A 315 0.74 11.17 5.23
N VAL A 316 0.00 10.12 5.59
CA VAL A 316 -1.09 10.17 6.54
C VAL A 316 -0.88 9.11 7.61
N ALA A 317 -1.12 9.47 8.88
CA ALA A 317 -1.08 8.54 10.00
C ALA A 317 -2.43 8.54 10.72
N PHE A 318 -2.88 7.38 11.19
CA PHE A 318 -4.09 7.26 11.98
C PHE A 318 -3.95 6.24 13.11
N SER A 319 -4.83 6.37 14.12
CA SER A 319 -4.91 5.43 15.24
C SER A 319 -6.29 4.77 15.30
N THR A 320 -6.31 3.43 15.40
CA THR A 320 -7.55 2.67 15.63
C THR A 320 -7.99 2.65 17.08
N ALA A 321 -7.20 3.20 18.00
CA ALA A 321 -7.62 3.40 19.39
C ALA A 321 -8.75 4.46 19.49
N ASN A 322 -9.36 4.56 20.67
CA ASN A 322 -10.45 5.49 20.93
C ASN A 322 -11.64 5.35 19.93
N PRO A 323 -12.29 4.17 19.88
CA PRO A 323 -13.51 4.03 19.08
C PRO A 323 -14.56 5.03 19.56
N GLU A 324 -15.44 5.46 18.65
CA GLU A 324 -16.53 6.41 18.94
C GLU A 324 -16.05 7.79 19.44
N ALA A 325 -14.78 8.15 19.24
CA ALA A 325 -14.23 9.45 19.65
C ALA A 325 -14.91 10.65 18.98
N ALA A 326 -15.52 10.44 17.81
CA ALA A 326 -16.22 11.46 17.03
C ALA A 326 -17.74 11.54 17.34
N LYS A 327 -18.19 11.05 18.49
CA LYS A 327 -19.61 11.17 18.89
C LYS A 327 -20.06 12.63 18.88
N THR A 328 -21.26 12.86 18.38
CA THR A 328 -21.85 14.20 18.23
C THR A 328 -22.61 14.69 19.45
N THR A 329 -22.75 13.86 20.49
CA THR A 329 -23.52 14.19 21.70
C THR A 329 -22.72 13.95 22.97
N GLY A 330 -22.85 14.86 23.93
CA GLY A 330 -22.19 14.77 25.23
C GLY A 330 -20.69 15.04 25.17
N THR A 331 -19.94 14.46 26.10
CA THR A 331 -18.49 14.53 26.18
C THR A 331 -17.89 13.14 25.95
N VAL A 332 -16.69 13.09 25.39
CA VAL A 332 -15.95 11.84 25.16
C VAL A 332 -14.72 11.80 26.06
N GLN A 333 -14.51 10.66 26.71
CA GLN A 333 -13.25 10.38 27.40
C GLN A 333 -12.30 9.67 26.46
N LEU A 334 -11.07 10.14 26.40
CA LEU A 334 -10.03 9.64 25.49
C LEU A 334 -8.87 9.06 26.30
N THR A 335 -8.33 7.96 25.80
CA THR A 335 -7.02 7.48 26.24
C THR A 335 -5.95 8.10 25.36
N MET A 336 -4.91 8.64 25.96
CA MET A 336 -3.79 9.24 25.24
C MET A 336 -2.46 8.71 25.77
N LEU A 337 -1.58 8.26 24.89
CA LEU A 337 -0.20 7.94 25.23
C LEU A 337 0.56 9.21 25.60
N PRO A 338 1.22 9.28 26.79
CA PRO A 338 2.06 10.43 27.14
C PRO A 338 3.15 10.71 26.08
N ASN A 339 3.41 11.99 25.81
CA ASN A 339 4.39 12.38 24.80
C ASN A 339 5.78 11.80 25.04
N ASP A 340 6.21 11.66 26.29
CA ASP A 340 7.52 11.09 26.66
C ASP A 340 7.64 9.59 26.36
N ARG A 341 6.50 8.94 26.04
CA ARG A 341 6.44 7.52 25.68
C ARG A 341 6.35 7.26 24.17
N MET A 342 6.45 8.29 23.33
CA MET A 342 6.28 8.16 21.89
C MET A 342 7.51 7.66 21.13
N ASN A 343 8.71 7.72 21.70
CA ASN A 343 9.94 7.35 20.97
C ASN A 343 9.90 5.93 20.36
N PRO A 344 9.44 4.89 21.06
CA PRO A 344 9.34 3.56 20.45
C PRO A 344 8.37 3.51 19.26
N VAL A 345 7.28 4.30 19.28
CA VAL A 345 6.30 4.38 18.18
C VAL A 345 6.92 5.10 16.97
N PHE A 346 7.72 6.15 17.21
CA PHE A 346 8.46 6.84 16.15
C PHE A 346 9.49 5.92 15.48
N GLU A 347 10.27 5.21 16.27
CA GLU A 347 11.28 4.26 15.79
C GLU A 347 10.62 3.15 14.95
N ALA A 348 9.55 2.55 15.46
CA ALA A 348 8.75 1.55 14.74
C ALA A 348 8.23 2.07 13.40
N THR A 349 7.80 3.35 13.33
CA THR A 349 7.35 3.98 12.09
C THR A 349 8.46 4.08 11.06
N VAL A 350 9.65 4.51 11.47
CA VAL A 350 10.83 4.63 10.58
C VAL A 350 11.21 3.26 10.03
N GLN A 351 11.32 2.27 10.90
CA GLN A 351 11.71 0.90 10.56
C GLN A 351 10.69 0.21 9.64
N ALA A 352 9.39 0.36 9.93
CA ALA A 352 8.33 -0.21 9.11
C ALA A 352 8.24 0.47 7.73
N THR A 353 8.48 1.79 7.66
CA THR A 353 8.49 2.53 6.39
C THR A 353 9.64 2.08 5.50
N GLU A 354 10.87 1.98 6.03
CA GLU A 354 12.02 1.46 5.28
C GLU A 354 11.72 0.08 4.70
N GLU A 355 11.25 -0.85 5.52
CA GLU A 355 10.96 -2.21 5.09
C GLU A 355 9.80 -2.27 4.08
N ALA A 356 8.73 -1.48 4.25
CA ALA A 356 7.61 -1.42 3.31
C ALA A 356 8.06 -0.97 1.91
N ILE A 357 8.95 0.02 1.82
CA ILE A 357 9.52 0.47 0.54
C ILE A 357 10.34 -0.65 -0.11
N VAL A 358 11.18 -1.33 0.65
CA VAL A 358 12.00 -2.43 0.10
C VAL A 358 11.12 -3.62 -0.28
N ASN A 359 10.07 -3.93 0.46
CA ASN A 359 9.10 -4.95 0.08
C ASN A 359 8.37 -4.61 -1.22
N ALA A 360 8.02 -3.33 -1.46
CA ALA A 360 7.45 -2.90 -2.74
C ALA A 360 8.38 -3.21 -3.93
N LEU A 361 9.69 -3.00 -3.76
CA LEU A 361 10.70 -3.30 -4.77
C LEU A 361 10.88 -4.81 -4.98
N VAL A 362 10.95 -5.58 -3.91
CA VAL A 362 11.17 -7.04 -3.94
C VAL A 362 9.96 -7.78 -4.51
N ALA A 363 8.74 -7.37 -4.16
CA ALA A 363 7.53 -8.00 -4.64
C ALA A 363 7.14 -7.61 -6.07
N ALA A 364 7.79 -6.58 -6.63
CA ALA A 364 7.50 -6.11 -7.98
C ALA A 364 8.04 -7.06 -9.05
N GLU A 365 7.33 -7.14 -10.17
CA GLU A 365 7.68 -7.93 -11.34
C GLU A 365 7.96 -7.01 -12.53
N THR A 366 8.89 -7.41 -13.39
CA THR A 366 9.19 -6.69 -14.65
C THR A 366 7.90 -6.41 -15.42
N MET A 367 7.73 -5.18 -15.88
CA MET A 367 6.54 -4.76 -16.60
C MET A 367 6.89 -3.96 -17.86
N THR A 368 6.18 -4.26 -18.94
CA THR A 368 6.18 -3.46 -20.16
C THR A 368 4.84 -2.75 -20.30
N GLY A 369 4.86 -1.49 -20.69
CA GLY A 369 3.68 -0.64 -20.82
C GLY A 369 3.72 0.23 -22.07
N ALA A 370 3.23 1.47 -21.95
CA ALA A 370 3.13 2.45 -23.02
C ALA A 370 4.44 2.60 -23.80
N ASP A 371 4.34 2.70 -25.13
CA ASP A 371 5.48 2.83 -26.06
C ASP A 371 6.54 1.72 -25.93
N ASN A 372 6.14 0.55 -25.44
CA ASN A 372 7.03 -0.58 -25.12
C ASN A 372 8.07 -0.25 -24.03
N HIS A 373 7.83 0.78 -23.23
CA HIS A 373 8.68 1.08 -22.09
C HIS A 373 8.71 -0.13 -21.15
N LYS A 374 9.90 -0.61 -20.84
CA LYS A 374 10.12 -1.75 -19.96
C LYS A 374 10.82 -1.29 -18.69
N VAL A 375 10.25 -1.66 -17.54
CA VAL A 375 10.86 -1.45 -16.23
C VAL A 375 11.09 -2.81 -15.59
N ILE A 376 12.37 -3.10 -15.29
CA ILE A 376 12.75 -4.38 -14.68
C ILE A 376 12.44 -4.41 -13.18
N ALA A 377 12.10 -5.58 -12.67
CA ALA A 377 12.11 -5.84 -11.24
C ALA A 377 13.53 -5.73 -10.66
N LEU A 378 13.64 -5.49 -9.35
CA LEU A 378 14.90 -5.62 -8.63
C LEU A 378 15.39 -7.09 -8.72
N PRO A 379 16.57 -7.38 -9.32
CA PRO A 379 17.02 -8.77 -9.47
C PRO A 379 17.42 -9.35 -8.09
N HIS A 380 16.68 -10.34 -7.60
CA HIS A 380 16.86 -10.88 -6.25
C HIS A 380 18.25 -11.51 -6.02
N ASP A 381 18.77 -12.24 -7.00
CA ASP A 381 20.10 -12.86 -6.85
C ASP A 381 21.21 -11.81 -6.80
N ARG A 382 21.10 -10.76 -7.64
CA ARG A 382 22.03 -9.61 -7.59
C ARG A 382 21.94 -8.89 -6.26
N LEU A 383 20.73 -8.69 -5.73
CA LEU A 383 20.55 -8.11 -4.40
C LEU A 383 21.28 -8.95 -3.34
N LYS A 384 21.10 -10.28 -3.31
CA LYS A 384 21.77 -11.17 -2.37
C LYS A 384 23.30 -11.10 -2.50
N GLU A 385 23.83 -11.08 -3.73
CA GLU A 385 25.27 -10.94 -3.99
C GLU A 385 25.82 -9.63 -3.41
N VAL A 386 25.13 -8.52 -3.68
CA VAL A 386 25.51 -7.20 -3.17
C VAL A 386 25.45 -7.17 -1.64
N MET A 387 24.38 -7.69 -1.04
CA MET A 387 24.25 -7.75 0.42
C MET A 387 25.38 -8.58 1.05
N ARG A 388 25.78 -9.70 0.43
CA ARG A 388 26.94 -10.51 0.88
C ARG A 388 28.25 -9.75 0.76
N LYS A 389 28.48 -9.07 -0.36
CA LYS A 389 29.66 -8.23 -0.58
C LYS A 389 29.88 -7.22 0.55
N TYR A 390 28.81 -6.68 1.11
CA TYR A 390 28.84 -5.70 2.19
C TYR A 390 28.66 -6.31 3.59
N ASN A 391 28.67 -7.64 3.72
CA ASN A 391 28.45 -8.36 4.98
C ASN A 391 27.13 -7.96 5.68
N ARG A 392 26.07 -7.75 4.90
CA ARG A 392 24.75 -7.27 5.36
C ARG A 392 23.62 -8.22 4.96
N ILE A 393 23.85 -9.53 5.01
CA ILE A 393 22.84 -10.55 4.77
C ILE A 393 22.69 -11.45 6.00
N ILE A 394 21.45 -11.79 6.34
CA ILE A 394 21.16 -12.84 7.31
C ILE A 394 21.00 -14.13 6.51
N GLU A 395 21.98 -15.01 6.60
CA GLU A 395 21.83 -16.34 5.99
C GLU A 395 20.80 -17.12 6.80
N GLY A 396 19.71 -17.51 6.12
CA GLY A 396 18.73 -18.42 6.71
C GLY A 396 19.43 -19.72 7.10
N LYS A 397 19.16 -20.24 8.29
CA LYS A 397 19.56 -21.62 8.61
C LYS A 397 18.94 -22.50 7.54
N SER A 398 19.80 -23.08 6.67
CA SER A 398 19.37 -24.18 5.80
C SER A 398 18.88 -25.30 6.72
N ASN A 399 17.57 -25.52 6.72
CA ASN A 399 16.96 -26.69 7.32
C ASN A 399 17.35 -27.94 6.54
#